data_14b9b22922ba9b1319b140b6e971e3fe
#
_entry.id   14b9b22922ba9b1319b140b6e971e3fe
#
_cell.length_a   1.000
_cell.length_b   1.000
_cell.length_c   1.000
_cell.angle_alpha   90.00
_cell.angle_beta   90.00
_cell.angle_gamma   90.00
#
_symmetry.space_group_name_H-M   'P 1'
#
loop_
_entity.id
_entity.type
_entity.pdbx_description
1 polymer ?
#
loop_
_entity_poly.entity_id
_entity_poly.type
_entity_poly.pdbx_seq_one_letter_code
_entity_poly.pdbx_strand_id
1 'polypeptide(L)'
;SNKEKLDSLTLRIPIKNERAPLWHLCTMGIRGNPAGKTPEGEGQIWETKGQYNPVRPHGNRQRRGNWEPYIWLGAEERGLAWFADNDAGWVADYENNDPPLTMNREDGVLTLNVHLVQKSIRLEKPRTIVFGLMASPAKPMPENWRSILLGNMWKYSGEIPGYRKFDWMGSQYWGSN
;
A
#
# COMPACT_ATOMS: atom_id res chain seq x y z
N SER A 1 26.41 -22.65 -19.38
CA SER A 1 25.62 -21.43 -19.22
C SER A 1 25.92 -20.87 -17.84
N ASN A 2 26.46 -19.64 -17.78
CA ASN A 2 26.63 -18.94 -16.52
C ASN A 2 25.25 -18.68 -15.92
N LYS A 3 24.90 -19.45 -14.90
CA LYS A 3 23.71 -19.19 -14.10
C LYS A 3 24.07 -18.02 -13.19
N GLU A 4 23.47 -16.88 -13.42
CA GLU A 4 23.68 -15.70 -12.58
C GLU A 4 23.10 -15.92 -11.19
N LYS A 5 23.87 -15.53 -10.16
CA LYS A 5 23.46 -15.52 -8.76
C LYS A 5 22.89 -14.14 -8.45
N LEU A 6 21.71 -14.11 -7.89
CA LEU A 6 21.08 -12.91 -7.36
C LEU A 6 20.93 -13.06 -5.85
N ASP A 7 21.62 -12.22 -5.08
CA ASP A 7 21.58 -12.28 -3.61
C ASP A 7 20.37 -11.57 -3.03
N SER A 8 19.98 -10.43 -3.59
CA SER A 8 18.80 -9.68 -3.19
C SER A 8 18.31 -8.77 -4.31
N LEU A 9 17.03 -8.40 -4.25
CA LEU A 9 16.44 -7.39 -5.12
C LEU A 9 15.43 -6.57 -4.34
N THR A 10 15.67 -5.28 -4.25
CA THR A 10 14.76 -4.34 -3.55
C THR A 10 14.40 -3.20 -4.49
N LEU A 11 13.11 -2.97 -4.67
CA LEU A 11 12.60 -1.74 -5.27
C LEU A 11 12.59 -0.66 -4.19
N ARG A 12 13.29 0.45 -4.42
CA ARG A 12 13.32 1.61 -3.52
C ARG A 12 12.52 2.76 -4.12
N ILE A 13 11.57 3.28 -3.37
CA ILE A 13 10.70 4.40 -3.78
C ILE A 13 10.95 5.56 -2.82
N PRO A 14 11.88 6.48 -3.15
CA PRO A 14 12.17 7.63 -2.32
C PRO A 14 11.13 8.73 -2.54
N ILE A 15 10.66 9.33 -1.45
CA ILE A 15 9.72 10.45 -1.43
C ILE A 15 10.27 11.49 -0.46
N LYS A 16 10.25 12.77 -0.83
CA LYS A 16 10.59 13.84 0.12
C LYS A 16 9.69 13.74 1.34
N ASN A 17 10.26 13.73 2.54
CA ASN A 17 9.53 13.53 3.79
C ASN A 17 8.34 14.50 3.93
N GLU A 18 8.52 15.75 3.55
CA GLU A 18 7.47 16.79 3.54
C GLU A 18 6.27 16.47 2.63
N ARG A 19 6.44 15.55 1.67
CA ARG A 19 5.41 15.12 0.72
C ARG A 19 4.66 13.86 1.15
N ALA A 20 5.11 13.23 2.23
CA ALA A 20 4.53 11.99 2.75
C ALA A 20 4.29 12.05 4.28
N PRO A 21 3.61 13.11 4.80
CA PRO A 21 3.24 13.17 6.21
C PRO A 21 2.18 12.15 6.60
N LEU A 22 1.50 11.55 5.62
CA LEU A 22 0.42 10.59 5.82
C LEU A 22 0.72 9.29 5.08
N TRP A 23 0.20 8.21 5.64
CA TRP A 23 0.26 6.90 5.01
C TRP A 23 -1.02 6.10 5.20
N HIS A 24 -1.22 5.13 4.33
CA HIS A 24 -2.30 4.18 4.42
C HIS A 24 -1.84 2.83 3.87
N LEU A 25 -2.03 1.78 4.66
CA LEU A 25 -1.74 0.42 4.28
C LEU A 25 -3.07 -0.33 4.11
N CYS A 26 -3.24 -1.00 2.99
CA CYS A 26 -4.35 -1.94 2.80
C CYS A 26 -3.84 -3.36 2.91
N THR A 27 -4.24 -4.02 3.98
CA THR A 27 -4.06 -5.46 4.16
C THR A 27 -5.12 -6.22 3.36
N MET A 28 -4.96 -7.52 3.22
CA MET A 28 -6.00 -8.38 2.64
C MET A 28 -7.30 -8.44 3.46
N GLY A 29 -7.32 -7.81 4.63
CA GLY A 29 -8.49 -7.68 5.50
C GLY A 29 -9.03 -6.25 5.47
N ILE A 30 -10.36 -6.09 5.37
CA ILE A 30 -11.01 -4.78 5.30
C ILE A 30 -10.94 -4.02 6.65
N ARG A 31 -10.68 -4.69 7.76
CA ARG A 31 -10.70 -4.08 9.10
C ARG A 31 -9.29 -3.94 9.67
N GLY A 32 -9.03 -2.78 10.27
CA GLY A 32 -7.80 -2.52 11.00
C GLY A 32 -6.59 -2.24 10.11
N ASN A 33 -6.82 -1.69 8.92
CA ASN A 33 -5.74 -1.17 8.09
C ASN A 33 -5.12 0.06 8.76
N PRO A 34 -3.80 0.08 8.96
CA PRO A 34 -3.13 1.25 9.49
C PRO A 34 -3.27 2.43 8.53
N ALA A 35 -3.62 3.58 9.09
CA ALA A 35 -3.66 4.84 8.37
C ALA A 35 -3.43 6.00 9.34
N GLY A 36 -2.96 7.13 8.84
CA GLY A 36 -2.75 8.34 9.62
C GLY A 36 -1.41 8.99 9.34
N LYS A 37 -0.78 9.54 10.38
CA LYS A 37 0.56 10.12 10.25
C LYS A 37 1.59 9.04 9.97
N THR A 38 2.50 9.32 9.05
CA THR A 38 3.68 8.46 8.82
C THR A 38 4.47 8.35 10.12
N PRO A 39 4.94 7.15 10.51
CA PRO A 39 5.70 6.98 11.74
C PRO A 39 6.89 7.94 11.83
N GLU A 40 7.16 8.44 13.03
CA GLU A 40 8.26 9.37 13.30
C GLU A 40 9.59 8.62 13.50
N GLY A 41 10.71 9.35 13.50
CA GLY A 41 12.05 8.82 13.73
C GLY A 41 12.92 8.82 12.48
N GLU A 42 14.18 8.40 12.66
CA GLU A 42 15.19 8.20 11.61
C GLU A 42 15.58 6.71 11.52
N GLY A 43 16.19 6.31 10.43
CA GLY A 43 16.50 4.91 10.14
C GLY A 43 15.25 4.14 9.69
N GLN A 44 15.15 2.87 10.07
CA GLN A 44 13.97 2.06 9.77
C GLN A 44 12.83 2.41 10.72
N ILE A 45 11.82 3.11 10.23
CA ILE A 45 10.70 3.62 11.02
C ILE A 45 9.48 2.71 11.00
N TRP A 46 9.40 1.77 10.06
CA TRP A 46 8.29 0.83 9.95
C TRP A 46 8.67 -0.40 9.11
N GLU A 47 7.99 -1.50 9.39
CA GLU A 47 8.06 -2.75 8.64
C GLU A 47 6.73 -3.50 8.69
N THR A 48 6.49 -4.34 7.69
CA THR A 48 5.40 -5.31 7.74
C THR A 48 5.63 -6.31 8.87
N LYS A 49 4.56 -6.64 9.61
CA LYS A 49 4.62 -7.56 10.77
C LYS A 49 3.87 -8.86 10.49
N GLY A 50 4.32 -9.90 11.14
CA GLY A 50 3.69 -11.22 11.09
C GLY A 50 4.42 -12.19 10.18
N GLN A 51 4.04 -13.46 10.25
CA GLN A 51 4.62 -14.48 9.37
C GLN A 51 4.13 -14.28 7.94
N TYR A 52 5.04 -14.36 6.98
CA TYR A 52 4.66 -14.38 5.59
C TYR A 52 3.67 -15.51 5.34
N ASN A 53 2.56 -15.15 4.74
CA ASN A 53 1.56 -16.10 4.31
C ASN A 53 1.31 -15.87 2.82
N PRO A 54 1.75 -16.76 1.93
CA PRO A 54 1.51 -16.59 0.51
C PRO A 54 0.01 -16.42 0.27
N VAL A 55 -0.32 -15.53 -0.66
CA VAL A 55 -1.70 -15.27 -1.06
C VAL A 55 -2.35 -16.60 -1.43
N ARG A 56 -3.21 -17.12 -0.57
CA ARG A 56 -4.08 -18.23 -0.95
C ARG A 56 -5.23 -17.65 -1.74
N PRO A 57 -5.41 -18.06 -2.99
CA PRO A 57 -6.61 -17.68 -3.71
C PRO A 57 -7.80 -18.25 -2.92
N HIS A 58 -8.69 -17.35 -2.52
CA HIS A 58 -9.97 -17.58 -1.87
C HIS A 58 -10.02 -17.96 -0.39
N GLY A 59 -10.40 -17.02 0.42
CA GLY A 59 -11.47 -17.24 1.40
C GLY A 59 -11.09 -17.42 2.86
N ASN A 60 -9.85 -17.42 3.31
CA ASN A 60 -9.62 -17.51 4.75
C ASN A 60 -9.22 -16.14 5.35
N ARG A 61 -10.23 -15.41 5.83
CA ARG A 61 -10.13 -14.06 6.43
C ARG A 61 -9.29 -13.99 7.72
N GLN A 62 -8.78 -15.09 8.22
CA GLN A 62 -8.18 -15.15 9.56
C GLN A 62 -6.66 -15.19 9.58
N ARG A 63 -5.97 -15.30 8.45
CA ARG A 63 -4.52 -15.34 8.42
C ARG A 63 -3.95 -14.11 7.74
N ARG A 64 -3.68 -13.10 8.53
CA ARG A 64 -2.86 -11.96 8.13
C ARG A 64 -1.41 -12.42 8.12
N GLY A 65 -0.87 -12.65 6.94
CA GLY A 65 0.56 -12.72 6.76
C GLY A 65 1.17 -11.32 6.70
N ASN A 66 2.46 -11.23 6.53
CA ASN A 66 3.16 -9.96 6.31
C ASN A 66 3.09 -9.49 4.83
N TRP A 67 2.30 -10.15 3.98
CA TRP A 67 2.02 -9.71 2.63
C TRP A 67 1.00 -8.56 2.64
N GLU A 68 1.46 -7.39 2.22
CA GLU A 68 0.66 -6.18 2.16
C GLU A 68 0.65 -5.67 0.72
N PRO A 69 -0.45 -5.92 -0.03
CA PRO A 69 -0.49 -5.68 -1.47
C PRO A 69 -0.65 -4.22 -1.88
N TYR A 70 -0.85 -3.31 -0.93
CA TYR A 70 -1.06 -1.91 -1.22
C TYR A 70 -0.55 -1.02 -0.09
N ILE A 71 0.23 -0.02 -0.43
CA ILE A 71 0.62 1.07 0.47
C ILE A 71 0.56 2.40 -0.26
N TRP A 72 -0.05 3.38 0.36
CA TRP A 72 -0.10 4.75 -0.10
C TRP A 72 0.67 5.66 0.86
N LEU A 73 1.44 6.56 0.28
CA LEU A 73 2.22 7.58 0.98
C LEU A 73 1.91 8.95 0.36
N GLY A 74 1.64 9.95 1.18
CA GLY A 74 1.29 11.24 0.62
C GLY A 74 0.91 12.30 1.64
N ALA A 75 0.27 13.34 1.14
CA ALA A 75 -0.36 14.42 1.89
C ALA A 75 -1.85 14.48 1.50
N GLU A 76 -2.61 15.36 2.12
CA GLU A 76 -4.06 15.47 1.89
C GLU A 76 -4.46 15.64 0.41
N GLU A 77 -3.60 16.28 -0.39
CA GLU A 77 -3.92 16.64 -1.78
C GLU A 77 -3.20 15.80 -2.82
N ARG A 78 -2.19 15.02 -2.43
CA ARG A 78 -1.38 14.24 -3.36
C ARG A 78 -0.67 13.10 -2.68
N GLY A 79 -0.41 12.06 -3.44
CA GLY A 79 0.34 10.92 -2.94
C GLY A 79 0.72 9.95 -4.04
N LEU A 80 1.40 8.91 -3.63
CA LEU A 80 1.81 7.78 -4.46
C LEU A 80 1.41 6.49 -3.78
N ALA A 81 0.70 5.64 -4.49
CA ALA A 81 0.45 4.27 -4.10
C ALA A 81 1.38 3.32 -4.85
N TRP A 82 1.95 2.38 -4.12
CA TRP A 82 2.50 1.16 -4.66
C TRP A 82 1.51 0.02 -4.39
N PHE A 83 1.35 -0.88 -5.37
CA PHE A 83 0.49 -2.05 -5.21
C PHE A 83 0.95 -3.22 -6.08
N ALA A 84 0.58 -4.43 -5.67
CA ALA A 84 0.76 -5.65 -6.44
C ALA A 84 -0.46 -6.56 -6.27
N ASP A 85 -0.85 -7.24 -7.34
CA ASP A 85 -1.97 -8.19 -7.32
C ASP A 85 -1.61 -9.48 -6.58
N ASN A 86 -0.35 -9.90 -6.71
CA ASN A 86 0.18 -11.11 -6.11
C ASN A 86 1.70 -11.03 -5.94
N ASP A 87 2.27 -12.05 -5.30
CA ASP A 87 3.70 -12.20 -5.04
C ASP A 87 4.41 -13.12 -6.06
N ALA A 88 3.83 -13.34 -7.24
CA ALA A 88 4.44 -14.16 -8.26
C ALA A 88 5.83 -13.65 -8.67
N GLY A 89 6.80 -14.53 -8.67
CA GLY A 89 8.20 -14.17 -8.97
C GLY A 89 9.02 -13.67 -7.79
N TRP A 90 8.41 -13.35 -6.65
CA TRP A 90 9.13 -12.96 -5.44
C TRP A 90 9.85 -14.15 -4.82
N VAL A 91 10.84 -13.84 -4.00
CA VAL A 91 11.60 -14.82 -3.20
C VAL A 91 11.65 -14.32 -1.76
N ALA A 92 10.67 -14.72 -0.98
CA ALA A 92 10.61 -14.38 0.43
C ALA A 92 11.56 -15.26 1.27
N ASP A 93 12.10 -14.72 2.34
CA ASP A 93 12.81 -15.48 3.35
C ASP A 93 11.88 -15.86 4.50
N TYR A 94 11.25 -17.02 4.34
CA TYR A 94 10.30 -17.54 5.34
C TYR A 94 10.98 -18.00 6.63
N GLU A 95 12.25 -18.37 6.56
CA GLU A 95 12.99 -18.91 7.71
C GLU A 95 13.34 -17.81 8.69
N ASN A 96 13.77 -16.66 8.16
CA ASN A 96 14.09 -15.49 8.96
C ASN A 96 12.89 -14.57 9.20
N ASN A 97 11.78 -14.83 8.52
CA ASN A 97 10.57 -14.01 8.58
C ASN A 97 10.84 -12.52 8.24
N ASP A 98 11.72 -12.30 7.28
CA ASP A 98 12.08 -10.95 6.84
C ASP A 98 10.89 -10.19 6.26
N PRO A 99 10.70 -8.91 6.64
CA PRO A 99 9.56 -8.13 6.18
C PRO A 99 9.67 -7.84 4.67
N PRO A 100 8.61 -8.10 3.88
CA PRO A 100 8.61 -7.77 2.46
C PRO A 100 8.54 -6.28 2.16
N LEU A 101 8.05 -5.48 3.11
CA LEU A 101 8.03 -4.02 3.01
C LEU A 101 8.66 -3.40 4.25
N THR A 102 9.48 -2.37 4.03
CA THR A 102 10.01 -1.51 5.10
C THR A 102 9.93 -0.05 4.69
N MET A 103 9.89 0.84 5.67
CA MET A 103 10.07 2.28 5.46
C MET A 103 11.27 2.77 6.24
N ASN A 104 12.13 3.52 5.56
CA ASN A 104 13.28 4.18 6.16
C ASN A 104 13.17 5.69 5.96
N ARG A 105 13.67 6.44 6.95
CA ARG A 105 13.82 7.89 6.84
C ARG A 105 15.28 8.26 7.05
N GLU A 106 15.85 9.02 6.12
CA GLU A 106 17.22 9.49 6.16
C GLU A 106 17.30 10.83 5.41
N ASP A 107 17.93 11.82 6.01
CA ASP A 107 18.23 13.12 5.40
C ASP A 107 16.99 13.79 4.74
N GLY A 108 15.83 13.71 5.39
CA GLY A 108 14.59 14.30 4.90
C GLY A 108 13.92 13.54 3.75
N VAL A 109 14.36 12.32 3.50
CA VAL A 109 13.76 11.41 2.50
C VAL A 109 13.14 10.20 3.19
N LEU A 110 11.87 9.97 2.92
CA LEU A 110 11.16 8.75 3.26
C LEU A 110 11.29 7.76 2.10
N THR A 111 11.83 6.59 2.35
CA THR A 111 11.96 5.54 1.32
C THR A 111 11.10 4.34 1.67
N LEU A 112 10.16 4.01 0.79
CA LEU A 112 9.50 2.72 0.81
C LEU A 112 10.40 1.70 0.11
N ASN A 113 10.76 0.63 0.79
CA ASN A 113 11.50 -0.49 0.24
C ASN A 113 10.57 -1.68 0.07
N VAL A 114 10.57 -2.24 -1.13
CA VAL A 114 9.83 -3.45 -1.49
C VAL A 114 10.84 -4.54 -1.78
N HIS A 115 10.97 -5.51 -0.87
CA HIS A 115 11.98 -6.55 -0.91
C HIS A 115 11.49 -7.74 -1.75
N LEU A 116 11.78 -7.70 -3.05
CA LEU A 116 11.31 -8.66 -4.05
C LEU A 116 12.05 -10.00 -3.98
N VAL A 117 13.35 -9.95 -3.65
CA VAL A 117 14.20 -11.12 -3.42
C VAL A 117 14.94 -10.92 -2.11
N GLN A 118 14.66 -11.75 -1.11
CA GLN A 118 15.17 -11.62 0.26
C GLN A 118 16.27 -12.62 0.57
N LYS A 119 16.44 -13.66 -0.24
CA LYS A 119 17.54 -14.64 -0.11
C LYS A 119 18.13 -15.00 -1.45
N SER A 120 19.42 -15.39 -1.42
CA SER A 120 20.17 -15.77 -2.63
C SER A 120 19.48 -16.84 -3.43
N ILE A 121 19.37 -16.61 -4.74
CA ILE A 121 18.86 -17.57 -5.71
C ILE A 121 19.78 -17.66 -6.92
N ARG A 122 19.72 -18.78 -7.64
CA ARG A 122 20.26 -18.92 -8.98
C ARG A 122 19.16 -18.72 -10.01
N LEU A 123 19.39 -17.80 -10.93
CA LEU A 123 18.45 -17.53 -12.02
C LEU A 123 18.64 -18.60 -13.11
N GLU A 124 17.76 -19.58 -13.12
CA GLU A 124 17.74 -20.62 -14.16
C GLU A 124 16.89 -20.24 -15.38
N LYS A 125 15.96 -19.36 -15.17
CA LYS A 125 15.05 -18.80 -16.18
C LYS A 125 14.64 -17.37 -15.80
N PRO A 126 14.20 -16.54 -16.75
CA PRO A 126 13.65 -15.22 -16.46
C PRO A 126 12.52 -15.28 -15.43
N ARG A 127 12.49 -14.30 -14.51
CA ARG A 127 11.40 -14.08 -13.57
C ARG A 127 10.64 -12.80 -13.95
N THR A 128 9.34 -12.88 -13.89
CA THR A 128 8.47 -11.72 -14.08
C THR A 128 7.87 -11.33 -12.74
N ILE A 129 8.04 -10.07 -12.35
CA ILE A 129 7.43 -9.48 -11.17
C ILE A 129 6.60 -8.31 -11.65
N VAL A 130 5.32 -8.28 -11.25
CA VAL A 130 4.38 -7.23 -11.68
C VAL A 130 3.94 -6.43 -10.45
N PHE A 131 4.04 -5.12 -10.57
CA PHE A 131 3.53 -4.17 -9.59
C PHE A 131 3.04 -2.92 -10.30
N GLY A 132 2.26 -2.10 -9.61
CA GLY A 132 1.79 -0.82 -10.10
C GLY A 132 2.21 0.34 -9.21
N LEU A 133 2.33 1.50 -9.84
CA LEU A 133 2.46 2.79 -9.17
C LEU A 133 1.30 3.68 -9.62
N MET A 134 0.63 4.31 -8.67
CA MET A 134 -0.49 5.20 -8.95
C MET A 134 -0.31 6.52 -8.22
N ALA A 135 -0.21 7.61 -8.96
CA ALA A 135 -0.28 8.94 -8.37
C ALA A 135 -1.72 9.28 -7.98
N SER A 136 -1.91 9.94 -6.87
CA SER A 136 -3.20 10.48 -6.43
C SER A 136 -3.16 11.98 -6.22
N PRO A 137 -4.27 12.69 -6.52
CA PRO A 137 -5.50 12.15 -7.10
C PRO A 137 -5.28 11.77 -8.57
N ALA A 138 -5.98 10.76 -9.03
CA ALA A 138 -5.96 10.34 -10.44
C ALA A 138 -6.56 11.40 -11.38
N LYS A 139 -7.33 12.33 -10.81
CA LYS A 139 -7.91 13.51 -11.47
C LYS A 139 -7.68 14.73 -10.59
N PRO A 140 -7.65 15.95 -11.15
CA PRO A 140 -7.59 17.18 -10.36
C PRO A 140 -8.72 17.20 -9.31
N MET A 141 -8.38 17.59 -8.08
CA MET A 141 -9.37 17.76 -7.02
C MET A 141 -10.26 18.96 -7.33
N PRO A 142 -11.59 18.87 -7.16
CA PRO A 142 -12.47 20.03 -7.23
C PRO A 142 -12.08 21.08 -6.20
N GLU A 143 -12.23 22.37 -6.50
CA GLU A 143 -11.86 23.46 -5.59
C GLU A 143 -12.51 23.35 -4.20
N ASN A 144 -13.72 22.81 -4.15
CA ASN A 144 -14.48 22.66 -2.90
C ASN A 144 -14.61 21.21 -2.42
N TRP A 145 -13.68 20.33 -2.77
CA TRP A 145 -13.78 18.90 -2.46
C TRP A 145 -13.99 18.59 -0.98
N ARG A 146 -13.42 19.42 -0.07
CA ARG A 146 -13.60 19.24 1.39
C ARG A 146 -15.02 19.55 1.87
N SER A 147 -15.80 20.30 1.09
CA SER A 147 -17.23 20.56 1.40
C SER A 147 -18.15 19.43 0.92
N ILE A 148 -17.61 18.46 0.15
CA ILE A 148 -18.35 17.31 -0.32
C ILE A 148 -18.33 16.25 0.80
N LEU A 149 -19.38 16.25 1.60
CA LEU A 149 -19.53 15.29 2.69
C LEU A 149 -20.04 13.95 2.12
N LEU A 150 -19.19 12.92 2.18
CA LEU A 150 -19.55 11.55 1.79
C LEU A 150 -20.26 10.78 2.91
N GLY A 151 -20.36 11.36 4.10
CA GLY A 151 -20.99 10.76 5.27
C GLY A 151 -22.44 11.20 5.43
N ASN A 152 -23.31 10.29 5.88
CA ASN A 152 -24.73 10.56 6.19
C ASN A 152 -25.60 11.02 4.99
N MET A 153 -25.39 10.42 3.84
CA MET A 153 -26.15 10.69 2.62
C MET A 153 -27.67 10.63 2.79
N TRP A 154 -28.16 9.85 3.73
CA TRP A 154 -29.58 9.73 4.06
C TRP A 154 -30.20 11.01 4.59
N LYS A 155 -29.40 11.82 5.26
CA LYS A 155 -29.91 13.04 5.94
C LYS A 155 -29.83 14.28 5.08
N TYR A 156 -29.00 14.28 4.02
CA TYR A 156 -28.67 15.50 3.27
C TYR A 156 -28.77 15.37 1.75
N SER A 157 -29.34 14.30 1.24
CA SER A 157 -29.37 13.99 -0.19
C SER A 157 -30.06 15.03 -1.09
N GLY A 158 -30.82 15.96 -0.53
CA GLY A 158 -31.46 17.06 -1.26
C GLY A 158 -30.86 18.44 -1.02
N GLU A 159 -30.00 18.57 0.00
CA GLU A 159 -29.60 19.89 0.53
C GLU A 159 -28.14 20.27 0.27
N ILE A 160 -27.31 19.33 -0.21
CA ILE A 160 -25.91 19.60 -0.49
C ILE A 160 -25.73 20.19 -1.88
N PRO A 161 -25.28 21.45 -2.01
CA PRO A 161 -25.00 22.04 -3.31
C PRO A 161 -23.95 21.20 -4.07
N GLY A 162 -24.30 20.76 -5.28
CA GLY A 162 -23.41 19.94 -6.11
C GLY A 162 -23.57 18.43 -5.93
N TYR A 163 -24.36 17.96 -4.98
CA TYR A 163 -24.62 16.53 -4.76
C TYR A 163 -25.06 15.79 -6.03
N ARG A 164 -25.89 16.40 -6.83
CA ARG A 164 -26.40 15.82 -8.10
C ARG A 164 -25.38 15.80 -9.24
N LYS A 165 -24.18 16.34 -9.04
CA LYS A 165 -23.13 16.35 -10.08
C LYS A 165 -22.29 15.07 -10.11
N PHE A 166 -22.48 14.16 -9.17
CA PHE A 166 -21.78 12.89 -9.11
C PHE A 166 -22.72 11.76 -9.49
N ASP A 167 -22.48 11.15 -10.65
CA ASP A 167 -23.28 10.05 -11.16
C ASP A 167 -23.12 8.76 -10.35
N TRP A 168 -22.13 8.70 -9.45
CA TRP A 168 -21.89 7.56 -8.60
C TRP A 168 -21.32 7.95 -7.25
N MET A 169 -22.02 7.55 -6.20
CA MET A 169 -21.54 7.55 -4.83
C MET A 169 -21.75 6.16 -4.25
N GLY A 170 -20.67 5.43 -4.10
CA GLY A 170 -20.72 4.14 -3.44
C GLY A 170 -21.00 4.29 -1.95
N SER A 171 -22.17 3.90 -1.50
CA SER A 171 -22.42 3.65 -0.08
C SER A 171 -22.00 2.22 0.24
N GLN A 172 -21.00 2.04 1.07
CA GLN A 172 -20.78 0.74 1.69
C GLN A 172 -21.77 0.57 2.83
N TYR A 173 -22.73 -0.30 2.63
CA TYR A 173 -23.66 -0.68 3.68
C TYR A 173 -22.97 -1.67 4.62
N TRP A 174 -22.65 -1.24 5.82
CA TRP A 174 -22.21 -2.12 6.88
C TRP A 174 -23.44 -2.67 7.58
N GLY A 175 -23.92 -3.80 7.11
CA GLY A 175 -24.90 -4.57 7.85
C GLY A 175 -24.27 -5.06 9.15
N SER A 176 -24.75 -4.56 10.27
CA SER A 176 -24.55 -5.20 11.57
C SER A 176 -25.39 -6.47 11.61
N ASN A 177 -24.77 -7.63 11.61
CA ASN A 177 -25.29 -8.86 12.16
C ASN A 177 -24.59 -9.14 13.48
#